data_f328994040583531d061a396e3f3dbe3
#
_entry.id   f328994040583531d061a396e3f3dbe3
#
_cell.length_a   1.000
_cell.length_b   1.000
_cell.length_c   1.000
_cell.angle_alpha   90.00
_cell.angle_beta   90.00
_cell.angle_gamma   90.00
#
_symmetry.space_group_name_H-M   'P 1'
#
loop_
_entity.id
_entity.type
_entity.pdbx_description
1 polymer ?
#
loop_
_entity_poly.entity_id
_entity_poly.type
_entity_poly.pdbx_seq_one_letter_code
_entity_poly.pdbx_strand_id
1 'polypeptide(L)'
;MSKQLKLKIVTPEKIVFEEVVDQVSMPTTLGEITVLPDHIPLISELASGDVVASLNGEHVPFAVVGGFIEVKKSNDGITEVAVLADFAEHVSELSDEAIEKAKAHAEELKRQMENKEQVDFEHFEAELERSLTRVKIADKWRTRKYRK
;
A
#
# COMPACT_ATOMS: atom_id res chain seq x y z
N MET A 1 -19.33 -21.70 -5.88
CA MET A 1 -18.27 -20.77 -6.30
C MET A 1 -18.16 -19.62 -5.29
N SER A 2 -16.96 -19.34 -4.84
CA SER A 2 -16.73 -18.21 -3.94
C SER A 2 -16.89 -16.90 -4.71
N LYS A 3 -17.55 -15.94 -4.10
CA LYS A 3 -17.66 -14.59 -4.67
C LYS A 3 -16.31 -13.92 -4.66
N GLN A 4 -16.12 -12.97 -5.55
CA GLN A 4 -14.90 -12.19 -5.66
C GLN A 4 -15.23 -10.70 -5.69
N LEU A 5 -14.24 -9.89 -5.48
CA LEU A 5 -14.35 -8.44 -5.56
C LEU A 5 -13.33 -7.91 -6.57
N LYS A 6 -13.58 -6.72 -7.08
CA LYS A 6 -12.66 -6.05 -8.00
C LYS A 6 -11.81 -5.06 -7.20
N LEU A 7 -10.49 -5.26 -7.20
CA LEU A 7 -9.55 -4.39 -6.53
C LEU A 7 -8.78 -3.54 -7.54
N LYS A 8 -8.71 -2.25 -7.28
CA LYS A 8 -7.94 -1.31 -8.08
C LYS A 8 -7.07 -0.47 -7.15
N ILE A 9 -5.77 -0.47 -7.40
CA ILE A 9 -4.80 0.37 -6.67
C ILE A 9 -4.24 1.39 -7.65
N VAL A 10 -4.39 2.66 -7.33
CA VAL A 10 -4.02 3.77 -8.21
C VAL A 10 -3.17 4.77 -7.45
N THR A 11 -2.14 5.27 -8.10
CA THR A 11 -1.36 6.42 -7.63
C THR A 11 -1.57 7.58 -8.61
N PRO A 12 -1.12 8.81 -8.27
CA PRO A 12 -1.20 9.92 -9.22
C PRO A 12 -0.50 9.66 -10.56
N GLU A 13 0.47 8.76 -10.59
CA GLU A 13 1.25 8.50 -11.80
C GLU A 13 0.69 7.36 -12.64
N LYS A 14 0.09 6.35 -12.02
CA LYS A 14 -0.32 5.14 -12.76
C LYS A 14 -1.32 4.27 -12.01
N ILE A 15 -1.93 3.34 -12.74
CA ILE A 15 -2.66 2.22 -12.14
C ILE A 15 -1.61 1.16 -11.77
N VAL A 16 -1.50 0.85 -10.49
CA VAL A 16 -0.53 -0.11 -9.98
C VAL A 16 -1.05 -1.54 -10.08
N PHE A 17 -2.35 -1.72 -9.84
CA PHE A 17 -2.98 -3.04 -9.82
C PHE A 17 -4.47 -2.91 -10.16
N GLU A 18 -4.99 -3.85 -10.95
CA GLU A 18 -6.41 -3.92 -11.25
C GLU A 18 -6.76 -5.35 -11.60
N GLU A 19 -7.29 -6.09 -10.63
CA GLU A 19 -7.67 -7.50 -10.82
C GLU A 19 -8.85 -7.85 -9.91
N VAL A 20 -9.49 -8.97 -10.24
CA VAL A 20 -10.51 -9.60 -9.40
C VAL A 20 -9.78 -10.47 -8.37
N VAL A 21 -10.10 -10.29 -7.10
CA VAL A 21 -9.45 -11.00 -5.98
C VAL A 21 -10.50 -11.58 -5.03
N ASP A 22 -10.06 -12.45 -4.13
CA ASP A 22 -10.98 -13.07 -3.16
C ASP A 22 -11.27 -12.15 -1.97
N GLN A 23 -10.27 -11.40 -1.53
CA GLN A 23 -10.38 -10.44 -0.44
C GLN A 23 -9.18 -9.50 -0.45
N VAL A 24 -9.25 -8.43 0.32
CA VAL A 24 -8.13 -7.50 0.49
C VAL A 24 -8.07 -6.99 1.92
N SER A 25 -6.87 -7.01 2.52
CA SER A 25 -6.59 -6.42 3.82
C SER A 25 -5.81 -5.12 3.62
N MET A 26 -6.18 -4.08 4.35
CA MET A 26 -5.64 -2.75 4.14
C MET A 26 -5.41 -2.04 5.48
N PRO A 27 -4.33 -1.25 5.60
CA PRO A 27 -4.10 -0.47 6.81
C PRO A 27 -4.93 0.82 6.76
N THR A 28 -5.69 1.09 7.81
CA THR A 28 -6.37 2.38 7.96
C THR A 28 -5.84 3.11 9.17
N THR A 29 -6.14 4.39 9.27
CA THR A 29 -5.73 5.19 10.43
C THR A 29 -6.37 4.72 11.74
N LEU A 30 -7.43 3.91 11.64
CA LEU A 30 -8.12 3.33 12.80
C LEU A 30 -7.79 1.85 13.02
N GLY A 31 -6.85 1.30 12.25
CA GLY A 31 -6.44 -0.10 12.31
C GLY A 31 -6.60 -0.82 10.98
N GLU A 32 -6.16 -2.07 10.94
CA GLU A 32 -6.27 -2.89 9.74
C GLU A 32 -7.71 -3.35 9.52
N ILE A 33 -8.17 -3.27 8.28
CA ILE A 33 -9.48 -3.81 7.87
C ILE A 33 -9.28 -4.86 6.79
N THR A 34 -10.20 -5.82 6.74
CA THR A 34 -10.28 -6.79 5.64
C THR A 34 -11.62 -6.64 4.95
N VAL A 35 -11.59 -6.42 3.65
CA VAL A 35 -12.80 -6.28 2.83
C VAL A 35 -13.04 -7.59 2.09
N LEU A 36 -14.24 -8.14 2.31
CA LEU A 36 -14.72 -9.35 1.64
C LEU A 36 -15.78 -8.96 0.61
N PRO A 37 -16.10 -9.86 -0.34
CA PRO A 37 -17.21 -9.61 -1.26
C PRO A 37 -18.50 -9.30 -0.49
N ASP A 38 -19.31 -8.41 -1.04
CA ASP A 38 -20.53 -7.90 -0.45
C ASP A 38 -20.34 -6.99 0.78
N HIS A 39 -19.11 -6.54 1.03
CA HIS A 39 -18.86 -5.57 2.08
C HIS A 39 -19.70 -4.30 1.86
N ILE A 40 -20.19 -3.74 2.96
CA ILE A 40 -20.95 -2.47 2.90
C ILE A 40 -20.09 -1.34 2.35
N PRO A 41 -20.71 -0.34 1.72
CA PRO A 41 -19.96 0.84 1.25
C PRO A 41 -19.20 1.53 2.39
N LEU A 42 -17.97 1.92 2.08
CA LEU A 42 -17.06 2.50 3.07
C LEU A 42 -16.11 3.49 2.37
N ILE A 43 -15.83 4.60 3.05
CA ILE A 43 -14.72 5.48 2.70
C ILE A 43 -13.87 5.61 3.96
N SER A 44 -12.57 5.36 3.82
CA SER A 44 -11.64 5.41 4.94
C SER A 44 -10.30 5.99 4.50
N GLU A 45 -9.59 6.56 5.45
CA GLU A 45 -8.23 7.03 5.21
C GLU A 45 -7.26 5.85 5.27
N LEU A 46 -6.37 5.77 4.27
CA LEU A 46 -5.34 4.74 4.18
C LEU A 46 -4.12 5.17 4.98
N ALA A 47 -3.66 4.30 5.87
CA ALA A 47 -2.41 4.49 6.59
C ALA A 47 -1.25 3.91 5.78
N SER A 48 -0.03 4.24 6.17
CA SER A 48 1.16 3.62 5.59
C SER A 48 1.30 2.18 6.11
N GLY A 49 1.62 1.27 5.20
CA GLY A 49 1.75 -0.15 5.53
C GLY A 49 1.70 -1.01 4.29
N ASP A 50 1.01 -2.14 4.38
CA ASP A 50 0.83 -3.01 3.23
C ASP A 50 -0.65 -3.29 2.95
N VAL A 51 -0.99 -3.22 1.67
CA VAL A 51 -2.28 -3.69 1.13
C VAL A 51 -2.03 -5.10 0.62
N VAL A 52 -2.77 -6.07 1.13
CA VAL A 52 -2.57 -7.48 0.80
C VAL A 52 -3.85 -8.04 0.18
N ALA A 53 -3.82 -8.28 -1.11
CA ALA A 53 -4.89 -9.01 -1.79
C ALA A 53 -4.64 -10.50 -1.65
N SER A 54 -5.72 -11.28 -1.62
CA SER A 54 -5.63 -12.74 -1.62
C SER A 54 -6.35 -13.26 -2.86
N LEU A 55 -5.69 -14.15 -3.58
CA LEU A 55 -6.21 -14.76 -4.80
C LEU A 55 -5.76 -16.21 -4.88
N ASN A 56 -6.74 -17.12 -4.89
CA ASN A 56 -6.48 -18.56 -4.98
C ASN A 56 -5.49 -19.08 -3.92
N GLY A 57 -5.58 -18.54 -2.70
CA GLY A 57 -4.69 -18.90 -1.60
C GLY A 57 -3.32 -18.23 -1.60
N GLU A 58 -3.03 -17.42 -2.60
CA GLU A 58 -1.79 -16.67 -2.68
C GLU A 58 -1.99 -15.22 -2.25
N HIS A 59 -0.99 -14.65 -1.59
CA HIS A 59 -0.98 -13.24 -1.22
C HIS A 59 -0.34 -12.39 -2.31
N VAL A 60 -0.93 -11.22 -2.55
CA VAL A 60 -0.39 -10.22 -3.48
C VAL A 60 -0.21 -8.93 -2.68
N PRO A 61 0.99 -8.70 -2.11
CA PRO A 61 1.23 -7.57 -1.22
C PRO A 61 1.80 -6.35 -1.93
N PHE A 62 1.35 -5.17 -1.48
CA PHE A 62 1.82 -3.87 -1.96
C PHE A 62 2.22 -3.00 -0.77
N ALA A 63 3.38 -2.36 -0.84
CA ALA A 63 3.74 -1.31 0.11
C ALA A 63 3.01 -0.04 -0.30
N VAL A 64 2.33 0.61 0.64
CA VAL A 64 1.54 1.82 0.37
C VAL A 64 1.85 2.91 1.40
N VAL A 65 1.73 4.14 0.96
CA VAL A 65 1.86 5.31 1.83
C VAL A 65 0.70 6.24 1.56
N GLY A 66 -0.14 6.45 2.58
CA GLY A 66 -1.20 7.45 2.57
C GLY A 66 -2.26 7.29 1.49
N GLY A 67 -3.31 8.05 1.60
CA GLY A 67 -4.39 8.10 0.63
C GLY A 67 -5.74 7.71 1.22
N PHE A 68 -6.61 7.18 0.37
CA PHE A 68 -7.99 6.83 0.73
C PHE A 68 -8.40 5.49 0.15
N ILE A 69 -9.35 4.87 0.83
CA ILE A 69 -9.97 3.62 0.41
C ILE A 69 -11.45 3.90 0.17
N GLU A 70 -11.98 3.42 -0.95
CA GLU A 70 -13.42 3.44 -1.24
C GLU A 70 -13.90 2.03 -1.52
N VAL A 71 -14.94 1.59 -0.80
CA VAL A 71 -15.65 0.34 -1.06
C VAL A 71 -17.05 0.68 -1.53
N LYS A 72 -17.47 0.13 -2.66
CA LYS A 72 -18.80 0.35 -3.21
C LYS A 72 -19.29 -0.88 -3.97
N LYS A 73 -20.58 -0.94 -4.27
CA LYS A 73 -21.15 -1.91 -5.19
C LYS A 73 -21.45 -1.25 -6.52
N SER A 74 -21.06 -1.92 -7.60
CA SER A 74 -21.46 -1.48 -8.93
C SER A 74 -22.93 -1.83 -9.19
N ASN A 75 -23.49 -1.30 -10.30
CA ASN A 75 -24.89 -1.55 -10.67
C ASN A 75 -25.20 -3.02 -10.89
N ASP A 76 -24.23 -3.85 -11.25
CA ASP A 76 -24.37 -5.29 -11.43
C ASP A 76 -24.10 -6.10 -10.15
N GLY A 77 -23.97 -5.44 -9.00
CA GLY A 77 -23.81 -6.08 -7.69
C GLY A 77 -22.40 -6.52 -7.35
N ILE A 78 -21.41 -6.18 -8.15
CA ILE A 78 -20.01 -6.51 -7.88
C ILE A 78 -19.44 -5.54 -6.84
N THR A 79 -18.79 -6.07 -5.81
CA THR A 79 -18.05 -5.25 -4.84
C THR A 79 -16.80 -4.72 -5.48
N GLU A 80 -16.61 -3.41 -5.45
CA GLU A 80 -15.43 -2.73 -5.97
C GLU A 80 -14.67 -2.04 -4.83
N VAL A 81 -13.36 -2.25 -4.79
CA VAL A 81 -12.46 -1.61 -3.84
C VAL A 81 -11.46 -0.77 -4.61
N ALA A 82 -11.47 0.52 -4.35
CA ALA A 82 -10.49 1.43 -4.94
C ALA A 82 -9.55 1.92 -3.83
N VAL A 83 -8.26 1.73 -4.04
CA VAL A 83 -7.21 2.26 -3.18
C VAL A 83 -6.53 3.39 -3.93
N LEU A 84 -6.72 4.63 -3.45
CA LEU A 84 -6.14 5.83 -4.04
C LEU A 84 -4.94 6.22 -3.17
N ALA A 85 -3.79 5.62 -3.46
CA ALA A 85 -2.59 5.77 -2.64
C ALA A 85 -1.70 6.90 -3.15
N ASP A 86 -1.06 7.61 -2.24
CA ASP A 86 -0.03 8.59 -2.59
C ASP A 86 1.20 7.90 -3.18
N PHE A 87 1.50 6.71 -2.65
CA PHE A 87 2.56 5.84 -3.14
C PHE A 87 2.12 4.38 -2.99
N ALA A 88 2.37 3.56 -4.00
CA ALA A 88 2.12 2.11 -3.95
C ALA A 88 3.11 1.36 -4.85
N GLU A 89 3.62 0.24 -4.34
CA GLU A 89 4.61 -0.57 -5.04
C GLU A 89 4.43 -2.04 -4.67
N HIS A 90 4.42 -2.94 -5.66
CA HIS A 90 4.37 -4.38 -5.38
C HIS A 90 5.65 -4.79 -4.66
N VAL A 91 5.52 -5.67 -3.66
CA VAL A 91 6.66 -6.09 -2.82
C VAL A 91 7.79 -6.71 -3.65
N SER A 92 7.50 -7.37 -4.76
CA SER A 92 8.54 -7.93 -5.64
C SER A 92 9.46 -6.87 -6.25
N GLU A 93 9.03 -5.62 -6.31
CA GLU A 93 9.85 -4.51 -6.80
C GLU A 93 10.82 -3.99 -5.72
N LEU A 94 10.65 -4.43 -4.47
CA LEU A 94 11.51 -4.07 -3.34
C LEU A 94 12.73 -5.00 -3.27
N SER A 95 13.62 -4.93 -4.26
CA SER A 95 14.86 -5.70 -4.30
C SER A 95 15.79 -5.31 -3.15
N ASP A 96 16.75 -6.17 -2.82
CA ASP A 96 17.75 -5.87 -1.79
C ASP A 96 18.49 -4.57 -2.09
N GLU A 97 18.82 -4.33 -3.37
CA GLU A 97 19.45 -3.09 -3.80
C GLU A 97 18.55 -1.87 -3.57
N ALA A 98 17.25 -1.99 -3.91
CA ALA A 98 16.30 -0.91 -3.68
C ALA A 98 16.14 -0.62 -2.18
N ILE A 99 16.16 -1.64 -1.35
CA ILE A 99 16.05 -1.50 0.10
C ILE A 99 17.31 -0.84 0.69
N GLU A 100 18.49 -1.20 0.23
CA GLU A 100 19.72 -0.55 0.68
C GLU A 100 19.74 0.94 0.29
N LYS A 101 19.28 1.25 -0.91
CA LYS A 101 19.12 2.66 -1.34
C LYS A 101 18.10 3.39 -0.48
N ALA A 102 16.99 2.77 -0.15
CA ALA A 102 15.96 3.36 0.70
C ALA A 102 16.48 3.62 2.12
N LYS A 103 17.24 2.69 2.69
CA LYS A 103 17.86 2.86 4.00
C LYS A 103 18.84 4.04 4.01
N ALA A 104 19.72 4.10 3.02
CA ALA A 104 20.70 5.18 2.90
C ALA A 104 20.00 6.54 2.73
N HIS A 105 18.95 6.57 1.92
CA HIS A 105 18.17 7.78 1.69
C HIS A 105 17.45 8.24 2.96
N ALA A 106 16.88 7.29 3.73
CA ALA A 106 16.23 7.61 5.00
C ALA A 106 17.20 8.20 6.02
N GLU A 107 18.41 7.66 6.12
CA GLU A 107 19.44 8.18 7.01
C GLU A 107 19.89 9.59 6.61
N GLU A 108 20.05 9.81 5.31
CA GLU A 108 20.41 11.14 4.79
C GLU A 108 19.31 12.16 5.07
N LEU A 109 18.04 11.79 4.86
CA LEU A 109 16.90 12.65 5.15
C LEU A 109 16.83 13.02 6.64
N LYS A 110 17.04 12.04 7.53
CA LYS A 110 17.06 12.29 8.97
C LYS A 110 18.16 13.28 9.34
N ARG A 111 19.36 13.14 8.77
CA ARG A 111 20.47 14.02 9.01
C ARG A 111 20.19 15.43 8.54
N GLN A 112 19.56 15.59 7.36
CA GLN A 112 19.17 16.90 6.83
C GLN A 112 18.09 17.56 7.68
N MET A 113 17.17 16.77 8.24
CA MET A 113 16.13 17.29 9.14
C MET A 113 16.68 17.77 10.47
N GLU A 114 17.79 17.21 10.94
CA GLU A 114 18.50 17.69 12.15
C GLU A 114 19.17 19.04 11.91
N ASN A 115 19.63 19.30 10.70
CA ASN A 115 20.19 20.58 10.28
C ASN A 115 19.05 21.53 9.88
N LYS A 116 18.51 22.26 10.83
CA LYS A 116 17.30 23.08 10.71
C LYS A 116 17.34 24.24 9.72
N GLU A 117 18.35 24.35 8.89
CA GLU A 117 18.48 25.43 7.91
C GLU A 117 17.95 24.98 6.54
N GLN A 118 16.88 25.61 6.05
CA GLN A 118 16.34 25.48 4.69
C GLN A 118 15.67 24.15 4.35
N VAL A 119 14.89 23.57 5.25
CA VAL A 119 14.21 22.30 5.00
C VAL A 119 12.72 22.51 4.80
N ASP A 120 12.20 22.02 3.67
CA ASP A 120 10.76 21.81 3.50
C ASP A 120 10.41 20.53 4.27
N PHE A 121 10.00 20.69 5.52
CA PHE A 121 9.70 19.58 6.42
C PHE A 121 8.65 18.63 5.86
N GLU A 122 7.60 19.15 5.21
CA GLU A 122 6.53 18.31 4.66
C GLU A 122 7.07 17.38 3.57
N HIS A 123 7.90 17.92 2.67
CA HIS A 123 8.50 17.13 1.60
C HIS A 123 9.44 16.05 2.15
N PHE A 124 10.30 16.42 3.10
CA PHE A 124 11.23 15.48 3.71
C PHE A 124 10.54 14.40 4.53
N GLU A 125 9.49 14.77 5.27
CA GLU A 125 8.70 13.80 6.03
C GLU A 125 8.02 12.79 5.10
N ALA A 126 7.46 13.24 3.98
CA ALA A 126 6.81 12.36 3.02
C ALA A 126 7.81 11.38 2.39
N GLU A 127 9.00 11.86 1.99
CA GLU A 127 10.04 10.99 1.45
C GLU A 127 10.57 10.01 2.49
N LEU A 128 10.76 10.47 3.72
CA LEU A 128 11.22 9.62 4.82
C LEU A 128 10.22 8.51 5.11
N GLU A 129 8.94 8.85 5.20
CA GLU A 129 7.87 7.88 5.43
C GLU A 129 7.83 6.83 4.33
N ARG A 130 7.97 7.26 3.07
CA ARG A 130 8.01 6.36 1.91
C ARG A 130 9.19 5.39 2.01
N SER A 131 10.39 5.89 2.29
CA SER A 131 11.58 5.06 2.42
C SER A 131 11.49 4.08 3.57
N LEU A 132 11.03 4.53 4.74
CA LEU A 132 10.86 3.67 5.92
C LEU A 132 9.79 2.60 5.70
N THR A 133 8.70 2.94 5.04
CA THR A 133 7.64 2.00 4.71
C THR A 133 8.14 0.91 3.77
N ARG A 134 8.90 1.28 2.73
CA ARG A 134 9.49 0.30 1.81
C ARG A 134 10.37 -0.69 2.55
N VAL A 135 11.24 -0.22 3.44
CA VAL A 135 12.12 -1.07 4.25
C VAL A 135 11.30 -1.99 5.16
N LYS A 136 10.34 -1.45 5.87
CA LYS A 136 9.50 -2.20 6.81
C LYS A 136 8.71 -3.30 6.11
N ILE A 137 8.08 -2.99 5.00
CA ILE A 137 7.25 -3.95 4.28
C ILE A 137 8.12 -4.99 3.58
N ALA A 138 9.28 -4.63 3.04
CA ALA A 138 10.21 -5.58 2.48
C ALA A 138 10.69 -6.58 3.54
N ASP A 139 11.02 -6.12 4.74
CA ASP A 139 11.43 -7.00 5.84
C ASP A 139 10.29 -7.94 6.25
N LYS A 140 9.06 -7.44 6.31
CA LYS A 140 7.88 -8.25 6.61
C LYS A 140 7.70 -9.40 5.64
N TRP A 141 7.88 -9.14 4.35
CA TRP A 141 7.63 -10.13 3.29
C TRP A 141 8.85 -10.93 2.86
N ARG A 142 10.01 -10.68 3.43
CA ARG A 142 11.25 -11.38 3.06
C ARG A 142 11.14 -12.90 3.20
N THR A 143 10.47 -13.38 4.25
CA THR A 143 10.32 -14.81 4.55
C THR A 143 8.93 -15.35 4.25
N ARG A 144 8.01 -14.53 3.77
CA ARG A 144 6.64 -14.92 3.47
C ARG A 144 6.47 -15.21 1.99
N LYS A 145 5.61 -16.17 1.68
CA LYS A 145 5.28 -16.49 0.28
C LYS A 145 4.27 -15.49 -0.26
N TYR A 146 4.50 -15.04 -1.48
CA TYR A 146 3.58 -14.16 -2.18
C TYR A 146 3.70 -14.35 -3.69
N ARG A 147 2.69 -13.91 -4.42
CA ARG A 147 2.69 -13.92 -5.89
C ARG A 147 3.56 -12.77 -6.41
N LYS A 148 4.52 -13.12 -7.21
CA LYS A 148 5.43 -12.14 -7.84
C LYS A 148 4.83 -11.48 -9.07
#